data_e4d10479e0303d65c6b2caee6bfe4f17
#
_entry.id   e4d10479e0303d65c6b2caee6bfe4f17
#
_cell.length_a   1.000
_cell.length_b   1.000
_cell.length_c   1.000
_cell.angle_alpha   90.00
_cell.angle_beta   90.00
_cell.angle_gamma   90.00
#
_symmetry.space_group_name_H-M   'P 1'
#
loop_
_entity.id
_entity.type
_entity.pdbx_description
1 polymer ?
#
loop_
_entity_poly.entity_id
_entity_poly.type
_entity_poly.pdbx_seq_one_letter_code
_entity_poly.pdbx_strand_id
1 'polypeptide(L)'
;MSFFRNVSIALVAAFAFNSAMAADIKLPEYQTVTLDNGATVLLMPRKDVPLIAANVAVRGGALADAPGKEGTADLLGEMLSKGAGSRTALQFAQTVDGAGGNIGFGSSREAINANAQFLSKDSGLMLSLLADALLRPTMDAAEFDKLRKRAIDGIANAKDSDPRQLIGTYSNGWLFRGHPYGRSTGGDETSLATITLADLQAFRQQQMGGDRLVIAIAGDFDAKAVTAQVKQAFGGWAKAGGTLPQVEAKARETGRRVLLVDKPGATQTYFAMANVGSRHGDPAEAAQDLVQTAFGGRFTSMLNTELRVKSGLTYGARSAIDRSRLPGASTISSFTKTETTKPAIDLAIATLDRLHKDGLDATTIDSAKRYVAGQYAPSLETAPQLAAQLVDMTVFGDSREVIDGYLGTISAATPAQIAAARAVFPDSKDLVIVAIGDASKIRDWMKAYGPLTEMKLTDPRFSPN
;
A
#
# COMPACT_ATOMS: atom_id res chain seq x y z
N MET A 1 -82.94 3.86 -16.87
CA MET A 1 -82.70 2.70 -16.04
C MET A 1 -81.61 1.90 -16.72
N SER A 2 -80.40 1.97 -16.28
CA SER A 2 -79.32 1.08 -16.69
C SER A 2 -78.20 1.19 -15.66
N PHE A 3 -77.89 0.10 -14.97
CA PHE A 3 -76.85 -0.06 -14.00
C PHE A 3 -75.50 -0.22 -14.69
N PHE A 4 -74.54 0.66 -14.42
CA PHE A 4 -73.12 0.40 -14.72
C PHE A 4 -72.42 0.00 -13.42
N ARG A 5 -71.97 -1.23 -13.36
CA ARG A 5 -71.17 -1.81 -12.27
C ARG A 5 -69.69 -1.61 -12.60
N ASN A 6 -69.04 -0.75 -11.89
CA ASN A 6 -67.59 -0.58 -11.98
C ASN A 6 -66.86 -1.75 -11.29
N VAL A 7 -66.10 -2.50 -12.08
CA VAL A 7 -65.12 -3.48 -11.60
C VAL A 7 -63.76 -2.80 -11.59
N SER A 8 -63.26 -2.46 -10.40
CA SER A 8 -61.89 -1.99 -10.21
C SER A 8 -60.94 -3.16 -10.18
N ILE A 9 -60.14 -3.33 -11.24
CA ILE A 9 -59.03 -4.29 -11.28
C ILE A 9 -57.81 -3.59 -10.61
N ALA A 10 -57.47 -4.03 -9.42
CA ALA A 10 -56.23 -3.64 -8.77
C ALA A 10 -55.06 -4.41 -9.38
N LEU A 11 -54.26 -3.74 -10.19
CA LEU A 11 -53.01 -4.29 -10.73
C LEU A 11 -51.95 -4.21 -9.61
N VAL A 12 -51.69 -5.31 -8.93
CA VAL A 12 -50.52 -5.43 -8.01
C VAL A 12 -49.29 -5.69 -8.89
N ALA A 13 -48.55 -4.64 -9.20
CA ALA A 13 -47.24 -4.75 -9.80
C ALA A 13 -46.27 -5.27 -8.72
N ALA A 14 -45.99 -6.57 -8.73
CA ALA A 14 -44.91 -7.16 -7.99
C ALA A 14 -43.59 -6.69 -8.62
N PHE A 15 -42.95 -5.68 -8.03
CA PHE A 15 -41.57 -5.35 -8.29
C PHE A 15 -40.73 -6.51 -7.77
N ALA A 16 -40.43 -7.45 -8.64
CA ALA A 16 -39.32 -8.38 -8.41
C ALA A 16 -38.04 -7.55 -8.45
N PHE A 17 -37.50 -7.22 -7.27
CA PHE A 17 -36.13 -6.81 -7.16
C PHE A 17 -35.27 -7.98 -7.64
N ASN A 18 -34.93 -7.98 -8.92
CA ASN A 18 -33.77 -8.72 -9.39
C ASN A 18 -32.57 -8.18 -8.59
N SER A 19 -32.16 -8.95 -7.57
CA SER A 19 -30.81 -8.84 -7.05
C SER A 19 -29.90 -9.09 -8.26
N ALA A 20 -29.40 -8.03 -8.89
CA ALA A 20 -28.31 -8.15 -9.82
C ALA A 20 -27.19 -8.82 -9.01
N MET A 21 -27.04 -10.14 -9.19
CA MET A 21 -25.88 -10.86 -8.72
C MET A 21 -24.71 -10.08 -9.26
N ALA A 22 -23.79 -9.65 -8.37
CA ALA A 22 -22.53 -9.04 -8.79
C ALA A 22 -21.98 -9.95 -9.89
N ALA A 23 -21.76 -9.38 -11.09
CA ALA A 23 -21.21 -10.14 -12.20
C ALA A 23 -19.98 -10.88 -11.68
N ASP A 24 -19.86 -12.16 -12.06
CA ASP A 24 -18.76 -13.04 -11.63
C ASP A 24 -17.48 -12.46 -12.25
N ILE A 25 -16.86 -11.52 -11.53
CA ILE A 25 -15.67 -10.79 -11.99
C ILE A 25 -14.50 -11.71 -11.79
N LYS A 26 -13.92 -12.13 -12.92
CA LYS A 26 -12.77 -13.03 -12.95
C LYS A 26 -11.59 -12.37 -13.65
N LEU A 27 -10.40 -12.75 -13.24
CA LEU A 27 -9.21 -12.42 -14.00
C LEU A 27 -9.33 -12.95 -15.43
N PRO A 28 -9.02 -12.15 -16.44
CA PRO A 28 -8.88 -12.65 -17.81
C PRO A 28 -7.86 -13.80 -17.88
N GLU A 29 -7.89 -14.58 -18.95
CA GLU A 29 -6.94 -15.66 -19.14
C GLU A 29 -5.52 -15.12 -19.31
N TYR A 30 -4.57 -15.79 -18.65
CA TYR A 30 -3.16 -15.47 -18.73
C TYR A 30 -2.30 -16.74 -18.79
N GLN A 31 -1.09 -16.58 -19.26
CA GLN A 31 -0.09 -17.64 -19.34
C GLN A 31 1.02 -17.37 -18.34
N THR A 32 1.51 -18.41 -17.67
CA THR A 32 2.70 -18.32 -16.80
C THR A 32 3.85 -19.06 -17.47
N VAL A 33 4.99 -18.40 -17.58
CA VAL A 33 6.23 -18.95 -18.12
C VAL A 33 7.33 -18.78 -17.09
N THR A 34 7.97 -19.88 -16.70
CA THR A 34 9.18 -19.83 -15.86
C THR A 34 10.40 -19.93 -16.75
N LEU A 35 11.32 -18.97 -16.63
CA LEU A 35 12.59 -18.99 -17.36
C LEU A 35 13.60 -19.90 -16.64
N ASP A 36 14.65 -20.33 -17.36
CA ASP A 36 15.68 -21.26 -16.86
C ASP A 36 16.43 -20.69 -15.63
N ASN A 37 16.50 -19.39 -15.50
CA ASN A 37 17.11 -18.71 -14.35
C ASN A 37 16.17 -18.55 -13.15
N GLY A 38 14.92 -19.02 -13.23
CA GLY A 38 13.89 -18.96 -12.18
C GLY A 38 12.95 -17.76 -12.25
N ALA A 39 13.12 -16.84 -13.23
CA ALA A 39 12.20 -15.71 -13.41
C ALA A 39 10.80 -16.19 -13.77
N THR A 40 9.79 -15.57 -13.17
CA THR A 40 8.38 -15.83 -13.45
C THR A 40 7.82 -14.72 -14.35
N VAL A 41 7.26 -15.12 -15.47
CA VAL A 41 6.66 -14.23 -16.48
C VAL A 41 5.18 -14.56 -16.61
N LEU A 42 4.31 -13.56 -16.42
CA LEU A 42 2.86 -13.70 -16.60
C LEU A 42 2.42 -12.84 -17.78
N LEU A 43 1.70 -13.44 -18.70
CA LEU A 43 1.29 -12.82 -19.96
C LEU A 43 -0.23 -12.86 -20.09
N MET A 44 -0.87 -11.69 -20.14
CA MET A 44 -2.31 -11.50 -20.28
C MET A 44 -2.62 -10.68 -21.54
N PRO A 45 -2.67 -11.34 -22.74
CA PRO A 45 -3.01 -10.64 -23.98
C PRO A 45 -4.47 -10.15 -23.96
N ARG A 46 -4.69 -8.87 -24.24
CA ARG A 46 -6.00 -8.23 -24.37
C ARG A 46 -5.99 -7.21 -25.49
N LYS A 47 -6.95 -7.24 -26.39
CA LYS A 47 -7.01 -6.38 -27.57
C LYS A 47 -8.05 -5.24 -27.46
N ASP A 48 -8.44 -4.90 -26.24
CA ASP A 48 -9.51 -3.90 -26.01
C ASP A 48 -9.07 -2.48 -26.37
N VAL A 49 -7.80 -2.17 -26.07
CA VAL A 49 -7.16 -0.89 -26.36
C VAL A 49 -5.73 -1.13 -26.82
N PRO A 50 -5.17 -0.29 -27.71
CA PRO A 50 -3.81 -0.47 -28.25
C PRO A 50 -2.74 -0.05 -27.24
N LEU A 51 -2.80 -0.57 -26.03
CA LEU A 51 -1.86 -0.33 -24.94
C LEU A 51 -1.25 -1.65 -24.46
N ILE A 52 0.00 -1.55 -24.00
CA ILE A 52 0.71 -2.62 -23.29
C ILE A 52 1.22 -2.06 -21.96
N ALA A 53 1.06 -2.83 -20.90
CA ALA A 53 1.58 -2.49 -19.58
C ALA A 53 2.41 -3.64 -19.04
N ALA A 54 3.47 -3.30 -18.31
CA ALA A 54 4.24 -4.24 -17.51
C ALA A 54 4.28 -3.80 -16.06
N ASN A 55 4.17 -4.76 -15.15
CA ASN A 55 4.48 -4.59 -13.74
C ASN A 55 5.56 -5.59 -13.35
N VAL A 56 6.51 -5.16 -12.54
CA VAL A 56 7.71 -5.92 -12.20
C VAL A 56 7.93 -5.85 -10.70
N ALA A 57 8.23 -6.99 -10.09
CA ALA A 57 8.79 -7.08 -8.75
C ALA A 57 10.07 -7.92 -8.79
N VAL A 58 11.15 -7.38 -8.25
CA VAL A 58 12.36 -8.13 -7.93
C VAL A 58 12.39 -8.27 -6.41
N ARG A 59 12.12 -9.49 -5.90
CA ARG A 59 12.01 -9.76 -4.46
C ARG A 59 13.30 -9.42 -3.73
N GLY A 60 13.19 -8.77 -2.56
CA GLY A 60 14.32 -8.30 -1.76
C GLY A 60 14.37 -6.77 -1.72
N GLY A 61 13.30 -6.13 -1.22
CA GLY A 61 13.18 -4.67 -1.06
C GLY A 61 13.83 -4.17 0.24
N ALA A 62 13.23 -3.16 0.86
CA ALA A 62 13.79 -2.46 2.03
C ALA A 62 14.04 -3.36 3.25
N LEU A 63 13.43 -4.55 3.34
CA LEU A 63 13.79 -5.53 4.37
C LEU A 63 15.23 -6.02 4.26
N ALA A 64 15.83 -5.95 3.07
CA ALA A 64 17.21 -6.34 2.83
C ALA A 64 18.22 -5.19 3.08
N ASP A 65 17.76 -3.99 3.42
CA ASP A 65 18.66 -2.90 3.78
C ASP A 65 19.48 -3.28 5.02
N ALA A 66 20.78 -3.05 4.95
CA ALA A 66 21.65 -3.26 6.10
C ALA A 66 21.28 -2.29 7.25
N PRO A 67 21.46 -2.70 8.52
CA PRO A 67 21.23 -1.80 9.65
C PRO A 67 22.02 -0.49 9.53
N GLY A 68 21.34 0.66 9.69
CA GLY A 68 21.90 2.00 9.52
C GLY A 68 22.05 2.45 8.06
N LYS A 69 21.57 1.64 7.11
CA LYS A 69 21.55 1.93 5.67
C LYS A 69 20.11 1.85 5.12
N GLU A 70 19.12 2.10 5.97
CA GLU A 70 17.72 2.14 5.59
C GLU A 70 17.50 3.19 4.48
N GLY A 71 16.80 2.80 3.41
CA GLY A 71 16.63 3.60 2.19
C GLY A 71 17.55 3.21 1.03
N THR A 72 18.45 2.22 1.21
CA THR A 72 19.31 1.71 0.12
C THR A 72 18.49 1.14 -1.03
N ALA A 73 17.49 0.31 -0.73
CA ALA A 73 16.59 -0.24 -1.74
C ALA A 73 15.81 0.84 -2.49
N ASP A 74 15.38 1.87 -1.78
CA ASP A 74 14.61 2.95 -2.37
C ASP A 74 15.46 3.83 -3.29
N LEU A 75 16.63 4.27 -2.84
CA LEU A 75 17.59 4.98 -3.68
C LEU A 75 18.03 4.15 -4.88
N LEU A 76 18.22 2.83 -4.73
CA LEU A 76 18.52 1.96 -5.86
C LEU A 76 17.34 1.93 -6.86
N GLY A 77 16.10 1.77 -6.37
CA GLY A 77 14.91 1.80 -7.22
C GLY A 77 14.87 3.09 -8.05
N GLU A 78 15.03 4.26 -7.42
CA GLU A 78 15.07 5.53 -8.14
C GLU A 78 16.25 5.64 -9.12
N MET A 79 17.42 5.08 -8.78
CA MET A 79 18.60 5.09 -9.65
C MET A 79 18.40 4.33 -10.97
N LEU A 80 17.52 3.34 -11.02
CA LEU A 80 17.26 2.53 -12.22
C LEU A 80 16.77 3.39 -13.41
N SER A 81 16.17 4.55 -13.16
CA SER A 81 15.76 5.51 -14.19
C SER A 81 16.80 6.58 -14.53
N LYS A 82 17.94 6.61 -13.79
CA LYS A 82 18.95 7.66 -13.92
C LYS A 82 20.07 7.29 -14.90
N GLY A 83 19.68 6.69 -16.03
CA GLY A 83 20.53 6.21 -17.09
C GLY A 83 20.66 4.70 -17.09
N ALA A 84 20.55 4.10 -18.27
CA ALA A 84 20.57 2.65 -18.44
C ALA A 84 21.00 2.26 -19.87
N GLY A 85 21.72 1.14 -19.98
CA GLY A 85 22.32 0.74 -21.25
C GLY A 85 23.33 1.78 -21.73
N SER A 86 23.10 2.33 -22.92
CA SER A 86 23.90 3.42 -23.50
C SER A 86 23.30 4.82 -23.28
N ARG A 87 22.18 4.94 -22.54
CA ARG A 87 21.43 6.19 -22.37
C ARG A 87 21.82 6.86 -21.05
N THR A 88 22.10 8.16 -21.12
CA THR A 88 22.14 9.02 -19.92
C THR A 88 20.74 9.15 -19.30
N ALA A 89 20.64 9.70 -18.10
CA ALA A 89 19.36 9.96 -17.45
C ALA A 89 18.40 10.80 -18.33
N LEU A 90 18.93 11.87 -18.95
CA LEU A 90 18.15 12.72 -19.86
C LEU A 90 17.69 11.95 -21.10
N GLN A 91 18.59 11.19 -21.74
CA GLN A 91 18.27 10.42 -22.94
C GLN A 91 17.25 9.30 -22.63
N PHE A 92 17.33 8.68 -21.44
CA PHE A 92 16.36 7.70 -21.00
C PHE A 92 14.97 8.33 -20.88
N ALA A 93 14.86 9.45 -20.16
CA ALA A 93 13.60 10.19 -20.02
C ALA A 93 13.04 10.65 -21.38
N GLN A 94 13.88 11.27 -22.25
CA GLN A 94 13.47 11.69 -23.59
C GLN A 94 12.99 10.53 -24.47
N THR A 95 13.58 9.33 -24.31
CA THR A 95 13.14 8.14 -25.04
C THR A 95 11.75 7.69 -24.60
N VAL A 96 11.47 7.70 -23.31
CA VAL A 96 10.14 7.38 -22.74
C VAL A 96 9.10 8.41 -23.19
N ASP A 97 9.41 9.69 -23.00
CA ASP A 97 8.49 10.81 -23.35
C ASP A 97 8.21 10.84 -24.85
N GLY A 98 9.24 10.63 -25.68
CA GLY A 98 9.12 10.63 -27.14
C GLY A 98 8.22 9.52 -27.68
N ALA A 99 8.07 8.41 -26.94
CA ALA A 99 7.13 7.34 -27.25
C ALA A 99 5.73 7.57 -26.66
N GLY A 100 5.52 8.65 -25.87
CA GLY A 100 4.29 8.87 -25.12
C GLY A 100 4.07 7.79 -24.06
N GLY A 101 5.13 7.14 -23.59
CA GLY A 101 5.10 6.09 -22.59
C GLY A 101 5.25 6.62 -21.18
N ASN A 102 5.09 5.71 -20.23
CA ASN A 102 5.42 5.94 -18.83
C ASN A 102 6.24 4.76 -18.31
N ILE A 103 7.27 5.03 -17.53
CA ILE A 103 8.04 4.01 -16.82
C ILE A 103 8.43 4.57 -15.44
N GLY A 104 8.14 3.82 -14.40
CA GLY A 104 8.45 4.18 -13.02
C GLY A 104 9.20 3.06 -12.32
N PHE A 105 10.05 3.44 -11.37
CA PHE A 105 10.79 2.52 -10.51
C PHE A 105 10.71 3.00 -9.07
N GLY A 106 10.82 2.06 -8.14
CA GLY A 106 10.82 2.34 -6.71
C GLY A 106 11.07 1.08 -5.91
N SER A 107 10.84 1.18 -4.62
CA SER A 107 10.91 0.03 -3.73
C SER A 107 9.66 -0.08 -2.87
N SER A 108 9.44 -1.29 -2.38
CA SER A 108 8.54 -1.58 -1.28
C SER A 108 9.32 -2.28 -0.17
N ARG A 109 8.63 -2.64 0.88
CA ARG A 109 9.24 -3.42 1.96
C ARG A 109 9.86 -4.72 1.42
N GLU A 110 9.21 -5.37 0.46
CA GLU A 110 9.55 -6.73 0.03
C GLU A 110 10.14 -6.84 -1.38
N ALA A 111 10.14 -5.77 -2.18
CA ALA A 111 10.62 -5.81 -3.57
C ALA A 111 11.16 -4.47 -4.07
N ILE A 112 12.04 -4.52 -5.06
CA ILE A 112 12.27 -3.42 -6.00
C ILE A 112 11.19 -3.57 -7.08
N ASN A 113 10.48 -2.48 -7.35
CA ASN A 113 9.32 -2.48 -8.24
C ASN A 113 9.59 -1.64 -9.49
N ALA A 114 9.01 -2.06 -10.61
CA ALA A 114 8.90 -1.23 -11.80
C ALA A 114 7.52 -1.35 -12.41
N ASN A 115 7.05 -0.28 -13.02
CA ASN A 115 5.82 -0.25 -13.81
C ASN A 115 6.09 0.47 -15.13
N ALA A 116 5.47 0.00 -16.19
CA ALA A 116 5.58 0.63 -17.51
C ALA A 116 4.26 0.54 -18.25
N GLN A 117 3.95 1.56 -19.06
CA GLN A 117 2.80 1.57 -19.96
C GLN A 117 3.18 2.31 -21.23
N PHE A 118 2.95 1.69 -22.39
CA PHE A 118 3.26 2.22 -23.73
C PHE A 118 2.13 1.90 -24.70
N LEU A 119 2.19 2.47 -25.89
CA LEU A 119 1.39 1.98 -27.01
C LEU A 119 1.87 0.58 -27.42
N SER A 120 0.96 -0.28 -27.86
CA SER A 120 1.25 -1.68 -28.26
C SER A 120 2.36 -1.77 -29.31
N LYS A 121 2.41 -0.83 -30.25
CA LYS A 121 3.45 -0.75 -31.30
C LYS A 121 4.87 -0.55 -30.72
N ASP A 122 4.97 0.01 -29.52
CA ASP A 122 6.24 0.33 -28.86
C ASP A 122 6.60 -0.71 -27.77
N SER A 123 5.97 -1.89 -27.79
CA SER A 123 6.19 -2.99 -26.83
C SER A 123 7.66 -3.42 -26.73
N GLY A 124 8.35 -3.50 -27.87
CA GLY A 124 9.77 -3.83 -27.91
C GLY A 124 10.66 -2.75 -27.25
N LEU A 125 10.30 -1.47 -27.41
CA LEU A 125 10.99 -0.36 -26.75
C LEU A 125 10.76 -0.43 -25.22
N MET A 126 9.53 -0.64 -24.78
CA MET A 126 9.18 -0.79 -23.36
C MET A 126 10.02 -1.89 -22.70
N LEU A 127 10.07 -3.08 -23.30
CA LEU A 127 10.83 -4.21 -22.76
C LEU A 127 12.34 -3.94 -22.78
N SER A 128 12.86 -3.29 -23.81
CA SER A 128 14.27 -2.89 -23.87
C SER A 128 14.64 -1.90 -22.76
N LEU A 129 13.79 -0.89 -22.51
CA LEU A 129 14.03 0.10 -21.46
C LEU A 129 13.97 -0.54 -20.07
N LEU A 130 13.00 -1.42 -19.81
CA LEU A 130 12.91 -2.18 -18.55
C LEU A 130 14.15 -3.06 -18.35
N ALA A 131 14.58 -3.78 -19.38
CA ALA A 131 15.77 -4.64 -19.33
C ALA A 131 17.04 -3.80 -19.10
N ASP A 132 17.20 -2.69 -19.81
CA ASP A 132 18.34 -1.80 -19.61
C ASP A 132 18.39 -1.28 -18.16
N ALA A 133 17.27 -0.79 -17.66
CA ALA A 133 17.20 -0.25 -16.30
C ALA A 133 17.51 -1.31 -15.22
N LEU A 134 16.95 -2.50 -15.34
CA LEU A 134 17.13 -3.56 -14.34
C LEU A 134 18.50 -4.25 -14.42
N LEU A 135 19.01 -4.48 -15.65
CA LEU A 135 20.24 -5.24 -15.84
C LEU A 135 21.49 -4.36 -16.02
N ARG A 136 21.35 -3.20 -16.62
CA ARG A 136 22.46 -2.33 -17.04
C ARG A 136 22.25 -0.86 -16.64
N PRO A 137 21.85 -0.56 -15.37
CA PRO A 137 21.80 0.83 -14.93
C PRO A 137 23.21 1.44 -14.95
N THR A 138 23.33 2.70 -15.34
CA THR A 138 24.64 3.38 -15.40
C THR A 138 25.26 3.62 -14.04
N MET A 139 24.45 3.73 -12.98
CA MET A 139 24.88 3.98 -11.60
C MET A 139 25.81 5.20 -11.51
N ASP A 140 25.41 6.30 -12.16
CA ASP A 140 26.18 7.55 -12.20
C ASP A 140 26.27 8.20 -10.82
N ALA A 141 27.49 8.58 -10.41
CA ALA A 141 27.74 9.12 -9.08
C ALA A 141 27.09 10.51 -8.86
N ALA A 142 27.05 11.35 -9.91
CA ALA A 142 26.42 12.66 -9.77
C ALA A 142 24.88 12.55 -9.68
N GLU A 143 24.28 11.62 -10.41
CA GLU A 143 22.84 11.33 -10.27
C GLU A 143 22.52 10.74 -8.89
N PHE A 144 23.36 9.84 -8.36
CA PHE A 144 23.21 9.31 -7.01
C PHE A 144 23.25 10.42 -5.95
N ASP A 145 24.25 11.32 -6.01
CA ASP A 145 24.35 12.42 -5.04
C ASP A 145 23.14 13.37 -5.08
N LYS A 146 22.62 13.65 -6.29
CA LYS A 146 21.37 14.43 -6.45
C LYS A 146 20.17 13.71 -5.84
N LEU A 147 20.01 12.40 -6.07
CA LEU A 147 18.92 11.61 -5.52
C LEU A 147 18.96 11.57 -4.00
N ARG A 148 20.13 11.23 -3.44
CA ARG A 148 20.34 11.18 -1.99
C ARG A 148 20.03 12.52 -1.33
N LYS A 149 20.57 13.62 -1.90
CA LYS A 149 20.27 14.97 -1.41
C LYS A 149 18.78 15.27 -1.47
N ARG A 150 18.11 14.95 -2.59
CA ARG A 150 16.68 15.18 -2.75
C ARG A 150 15.84 14.39 -1.74
N ALA A 151 16.22 13.14 -1.44
CA ALA A 151 15.55 12.33 -0.42
C ALA A 151 15.65 12.98 0.97
N ILE A 152 16.85 13.44 1.38
CA ILE A 152 17.07 14.15 2.64
C ILE A 152 16.28 15.46 2.68
N ASP A 153 16.38 16.29 1.64
CA ASP A 153 15.65 17.56 1.54
C ASP A 153 14.13 17.32 1.57
N GLY A 154 13.66 16.23 0.96
CA GLY A 154 12.25 15.83 0.97
C GLY A 154 11.73 15.55 2.38
N ILE A 155 12.49 14.84 3.20
CA ILE A 155 12.17 14.61 4.63
C ILE A 155 12.13 15.93 5.39
N ALA A 156 13.17 16.78 5.23
CA ALA A 156 13.24 18.08 5.88
C ALA A 156 12.04 18.98 5.51
N ASN A 157 11.68 19.01 4.23
CA ASN A 157 10.52 19.76 3.74
C ASN A 157 9.21 19.21 4.32
N ALA A 158 9.03 17.89 4.40
CA ALA A 158 7.84 17.29 4.99
C ALA A 158 7.73 17.63 6.50
N LYS A 159 8.85 17.64 7.24
CA LYS A 159 8.90 18.06 8.65
C LYS A 159 8.48 19.52 8.81
N ASP A 160 8.95 20.40 7.93
CA ASP A 160 8.66 21.83 8.01
C ASP A 160 7.23 22.16 7.59
N SER A 161 6.81 21.74 6.40
CA SER A 161 5.60 22.22 5.72
C SER A 161 4.38 21.32 5.89
N ASP A 162 4.52 20.00 5.81
CA ASP A 162 3.39 19.06 5.92
C ASP A 162 3.75 17.77 6.69
N PRO A 163 3.90 17.84 8.03
CA PRO A 163 4.23 16.68 8.86
C PRO A 163 3.14 15.61 8.88
N ARG A 164 1.96 15.89 8.31
CA ARG A 164 0.92 14.89 8.09
C ARG A 164 1.42 13.70 7.27
N GLN A 165 2.33 13.94 6.32
CA GLN A 165 2.93 12.89 5.50
C GLN A 165 3.77 11.91 6.33
N LEU A 166 4.26 12.32 7.49
CA LEU A 166 5.17 11.56 8.33
C LEU A 166 4.49 10.78 9.45
N ILE A 167 3.21 11.04 9.74
CA ILE A 167 2.53 10.40 10.89
C ILE A 167 2.54 8.87 10.81
N GLY A 168 2.39 8.30 9.59
CA GLY A 168 2.48 6.87 9.35
C GLY A 168 3.89 6.31 9.62
N THR A 169 4.92 7.04 9.21
CA THR A 169 6.32 6.65 9.43
C THR A 169 6.67 6.65 10.91
N TYR A 170 6.32 7.69 11.66
CA TYR A 170 6.49 7.72 13.12
C TYR A 170 5.66 6.63 13.81
N SER A 171 4.42 6.40 13.35
CA SER A 171 3.55 5.37 13.91
C SER A 171 4.15 3.97 13.73
N ASN A 172 4.63 3.65 12.53
CA ASN A 172 5.29 2.37 12.27
C ASN A 172 6.62 2.25 13.03
N GLY A 173 7.43 3.30 13.07
CA GLY A 173 8.68 3.34 13.83
C GLY A 173 8.47 3.07 15.32
N TRP A 174 7.41 3.64 15.91
CA TRP A 174 7.08 3.45 17.31
C TRP A 174 6.40 2.11 17.60
N LEU A 175 5.48 1.67 16.74
CA LEU A 175 4.82 0.37 16.87
C LEU A 175 5.80 -0.79 16.71
N PHE A 176 6.60 -0.76 15.65
CA PHE A 176 7.52 -1.83 15.29
C PHE A 176 8.96 -1.58 15.77
N ARG A 177 9.17 -0.77 16.83
CA ARG A 177 10.52 -0.53 17.35
C ARG A 177 11.26 -1.84 17.61
N GLY A 178 12.53 -1.88 17.18
CA GLY A 178 13.37 -3.09 17.27
C GLY A 178 13.05 -4.17 16.23
N HIS A 179 12.05 -3.97 15.38
CA HIS A 179 11.65 -4.90 14.33
C HIS A 179 11.85 -4.24 12.95
N PRO A 180 12.23 -5.00 11.89
CA PRO A 180 12.47 -4.42 10.55
C PRO A 180 11.29 -3.65 9.97
N TYR A 181 10.04 -3.97 10.32
CA TYR A 181 8.85 -3.23 9.87
C TYR A 181 8.74 -1.81 10.44
N GLY A 182 9.49 -1.50 11.50
CA GLY A 182 9.60 -0.13 12.02
C GLY A 182 10.56 0.77 11.26
N ARG A 183 11.38 0.21 10.37
CA ARG A 183 12.29 0.97 9.54
C ARG A 183 11.52 1.65 8.41
N SER A 184 11.84 2.92 8.14
CA SER A 184 11.30 3.61 6.97
C SER A 184 11.88 2.99 5.70
N THR A 185 11.03 2.63 4.73
CA THR A 185 11.48 2.11 3.44
C THR A 185 12.33 3.11 2.67
N GLY A 186 12.02 4.41 2.77
CA GLY A 186 12.80 5.49 2.19
C GLY A 186 13.96 5.98 3.06
N GLY A 187 14.26 5.29 4.18
CA GLY A 187 15.28 5.73 5.13
C GLY A 187 14.87 6.90 6.01
N ASP A 188 15.83 7.44 6.73
CA ASP A 188 15.77 8.69 7.48
C ASP A 188 17.01 9.56 7.17
N GLU A 189 17.05 10.77 7.68
CA GLU A 189 18.16 11.70 7.38
C GLU A 189 19.52 11.14 7.85
N THR A 190 19.56 10.34 8.92
CA THR A 190 20.78 9.70 9.41
C THR A 190 21.25 8.59 8.49
N SER A 191 20.37 7.65 8.16
CA SER A 191 20.70 6.51 7.30
C SER A 191 21.05 6.96 5.88
N LEU A 192 20.25 7.85 5.30
CA LEU A 192 20.48 8.40 3.96
C LEU A 192 21.84 9.12 3.84
N ALA A 193 22.24 9.88 4.88
CA ALA A 193 23.54 10.55 4.88
C ALA A 193 24.74 9.59 4.84
N THR A 194 24.56 8.35 5.30
CA THR A 194 25.64 7.34 5.33
C THR A 194 25.67 6.43 4.10
N ILE A 195 24.58 6.37 3.32
CA ILE A 195 24.51 5.52 2.13
C ILE A 195 25.46 6.02 1.04
N THR A 196 26.19 5.11 0.43
CA THR A 196 27.13 5.36 -0.67
C THR A 196 26.68 4.68 -1.95
N LEU A 197 27.20 5.09 -3.09
CA LEU A 197 26.96 4.40 -4.37
C LEU A 197 27.42 2.94 -4.32
N ALA A 198 28.50 2.65 -3.58
CA ALA A 198 28.99 1.28 -3.39
C ALA A 198 27.98 0.41 -2.61
N ASP A 199 27.23 0.99 -1.65
CA ASP A 199 26.17 0.27 -0.94
C ASP A 199 25.03 -0.14 -1.90
N LEU A 200 24.64 0.75 -2.82
CA LEU A 200 23.64 0.47 -3.86
C LEU A 200 24.12 -0.65 -4.80
N GLN A 201 25.38 -0.58 -5.23
CA GLN A 201 25.98 -1.61 -6.10
C GLN A 201 26.03 -2.97 -5.41
N ALA A 202 26.44 -3.01 -4.14
CA ALA A 202 26.46 -4.22 -3.33
C ALA A 202 25.05 -4.79 -3.12
N PHE A 203 24.09 -3.93 -2.77
CA PHE A 203 22.68 -4.33 -2.65
C PHE A 203 22.15 -4.95 -3.95
N ARG A 204 22.41 -4.28 -5.09
CA ARG A 204 21.99 -4.77 -6.40
C ARG A 204 22.57 -6.16 -6.68
N GLN A 205 23.85 -6.37 -6.44
CA GLN A 205 24.51 -7.65 -6.66
C GLN A 205 23.96 -8.76 -5.75
N GLN A 206 23.64 -8.44 -4.50
CA GLN A 206 23.17 -9.40 -3.52
C GLN A 206 21.67 -9.68 -3.63
N GLN A 207 20.87 -8.66 -3.96
CA GLN A 207 19.42 -8.75 -3.84
C GLN A 207 18.69 -8.80 -5.19
N MET A 208 19.31 -8.42 -6.31
CA MET A 208 18.66 -8.45 -7.62
C MET A 208 19.20 -9.60 -8.49
N GLY A 209 18.30 -10.41 -9.03
CA GLY A 209 18.65 -11.54 -9.88
C GLY A 209 17.44 -12.14 -10.58
N GLY A 210 17.70 -12.97 -11.59
CA GLY A 210 16.66 -13.62 -12.38
C GLY A 210 15.72 -14.49 -11.54
N ASP A 211 16.26 -15.18 -10.55
CA ASP A 211 15.51 -16.05 -9.62
C ASP A 211 14.55 -15.28 -8.68
N ARG A 212 14.62 -13.96 -8.69
CA ARG A 212 13.76 -13.06 -7.90
C ARG A 212 12.81 -12.22 -8.74
N LEU A 213 12.95 -12.29 -10.07
CA LEU A 213 12.14 -11.52 -11.00
C LEU A 213 10.74 -12.14 -11.13
N VAL A 214 9.75 -11.32 -10.91
CA VAL A 214 8.36 -11.53 -11.33
C VAL A 214 7.99 -10.39 -12.25
N ILE A 215 7.58 -10.70 -13.48
CA ILE A 215 7.11 -9.70 -14.45
C ILE A 215 5.76 -10.13 -15.01
N ALA A 216 4.77 -9.27 -14.91
CA ALA A 216 3.48 -9.44 -15.56
C ALA A 216 3.32 -8.41 -16.67
N ILE A 217 2.82 -8.87 -17.82
CA ILE A 217 2.56 -8.04 -18.99
C ILE A 217 1.11 -8.24 -19.40
N ALA A 218 0.35 -7.14 -19.46
CA ALA A 218 -1.04 -7.14 -19.87
C ALA A 218 -1.28 -6.13 -21.00
N GLY A 219 -2.23 -6.40 -21.89
CA GLY A 219 -2.60 -5.50 -22.98
C GLY A 219 -2.53 -6.12 -24.36
N ASP A 220 -2.44 -5.28 -25.39
CA ASP A 220 -2.47 -5.70 -26.77
C ASP A 220 -1.05 -6.07 -27.27
N PHE A 221 -0.81 -7.37 -27.34
CA PHE A 221 0.44 -7.93 -27.83
C PHE A 221 0.27 -9.38 -28.34
N ASP A 222 1.24 -9.85 -29.13
CA ASP A 222 1.40 -11.26 -29.45
C ASP A 222 2.19 -11.97 -28.33
N ALA A 223 1.56 -12.93 -27.66
CA ALA A 223 2.12 -13.62 -26.51
C ALA A 223 3.42 -14.37 -26.87
N LYS A 224 3.52 -14.97 -28.07
CA LYS A 224 4.72 -15.71 -28.51
C LYS A 224 5.89 -14.76 -28.75
N ALA A 225 5.64 -13.63 -29.39
CA ALA A 225 6.67 -12.62 -29.66
C ALA A 225 7.18 -12.00 -28.35
N VAL A 226 6.27 -11.60 -27.44
CA VAL A 226 6.64 -11.02 -26.15
C VAL A 226 7.38 -12.03 -25.28
N THR A 227 6.95 -13.31 -25.24
CA THR A 227 7.70 -14.37 -24.56
C THR A 227 9.14 -14.47 -25.04
N ALA A 228 9.35 -14.46 -26.37
CA ALA A 228 10.68 -14.53 -26.94
C ALA A 228 11.53 -13.31 -26.55
N GLN A 229 10.95 -12.11 -26.60
CA GLN A 229 11.63 -10.87 -26.19
C GLN A 229 12.01 -10.87 -24.71
N VAL A 230 11.09 -11.29 -23.80
CA VAL A 230 11.36 -11.38 -22.37
C VAL A 230 12.43 -12.43 -22.09
N LYS A 231 12.37 -13.60 -22.72
CA LYS A 231 13.41 -14.63 -22.61
C LYS A 231 14.77 -14.12 -23.08
N GLN A 232 14.83 -13.42 -24.21
CA GLN A 232 16.05 -12.79 -24.71
C GLN A 232 16.61 -11.73 -23.74
N ALA A 233 15.73 -10.89 -23.20
CA ALA A 233 16.11 -9.78 -22.34
C ALA A 233 16.57 -10.25 -20.94
N PHE A 234 15.82 -11.15 -20.29
CA PHE A 234 16.00 -11.49 -18.89
C PHE A 234 16.50 -12.92 -18.64
N GLY A 235 16.47 -13.83 -19.64
CA GLY A 235 16.82 -15.23 -19.46
C GLY A 235 18.28 -15.46 -19.06
N GLY A 236 19.18 -14.54 -19.44
CA GLY A 236 20.59 -14.56 -19.05
C GLY A 236 20.90 -13.86 -17.71
N TRP A 237 19.89 -13.30 -17.03
CA TRP A 237 20.14 -12.62 -15.75
C TRP A 237 20.53 -13.63 -14.69
N ALA A 238 21.73 -13.47 -14.12
CA ALA A 238 22.25 -14.35 -13.08
C ALA A 238 21.32 -14.36 -11.84
N LYS A 239 21.43 -15.41 -11.04
CA LYS A 239 20.75 -15.46 -9.73
C LYS A 239 21.34 -14.40 -8.80
N ALA A 240 20.51 -13.93 -7.86
CA ALA A 240 20.95 -13.03 -6.82
C ALA A 240 22.06 -13.67 -5.95
N GLY A 241 23.05 -12.86 -5.57
CA GLY A 241 24.21 -13.36 -4.80
C GLY A 241 23.92 -13.66 -3.33
N GLY A 242 22.88 -13.05 -2.76
CA GLY A 242 22.50 -13.20 -1.35
C GLY A 242 21.19 -13.95 -1.14
N THR A 243 20.79 -14.12 0.10
CA THR A 243 19.50 -14.71 0.50
C THR A 243 18.48 -13.63 0.81
N LEU A 244 17.18 -13.97 0.71
CA LEU A 244 16.11 -13.09 1.18
C LEU A 244 16.13 -13.03 2.71
N PRO A 245 15.93 -11.85 3.32
CA PRO A 245 15.87 -11.71 4.76
C PRO A 245 14.78 -12.60 5.37
N GLN A 246 15.11 -13.28 6.44
CA GLN A 246 14.16 -13.99 7.27
C GLN A 246 13.77 -13.07 8.42
N VAL A 247 12.50 -12.74 8.52
CA VAL A 247 11.93 -11.84 9.55
C VAL A 247 10.81 -12.57 10.24
N GLU A 248 10.78 -12.55 11.57
CA GLU A 248 9.69 -13.14 12.35
C GLU A 248 8.57 -12.11 12.57
N ALA A 249 7.36 -12.60 12.76
CA ALA A 249 6.23 -11.71 13.01
C ALA A 249 6.35 -11.05 14.40
N LYS A 250 6.08 -9.75 14.46
CA LYS A 250 5.96 -9.06 15.75
C LYS A 250 4.64 -9.40 16.42
N ALA A 251 4.68 -9.72 17.71
CA ALA A 251 3.49 -9.88 18.51
C ALA A 251 2.76 -8.53 18.72
N ARG A 252 1.45 -8.59 18.99
CA ARG A 252 0.69 -7.40 19.39
C ARG A 252 1.24 -6.81 20.67
N GLU A 253 1.25 -5.49 20.71
CA GLU A 253 1.59 -4.75 21.92
C GLU A 253 0.44 -4.85 22.93
N THR A 254 0.79 -4.91 24.20
CA THR A 254 -0.14 -4.89 25.33
C THR A 254 0.07 -3.62 26.16
N GLY A 255 -1.04 -3.04 26.59
CA GLY A 255 -1.03 -1.75 27.26
C GLY A 255 -0.83 -0.59 26.28
N ARG A 256 -1.14 0.62 26.76
CA ARG A 256 -0.94 1.86 25.99
C ARG A 256 0.46 2.38 26.12
N ARG A 257 0.98 2.95 25.04
CA ARG A 257 2.17 3.81 25.06
C ARG A 257 2.03 4.94 24.06
N VAL A 258 2.64 6.06 24.35
CA VAL A 258 2.48 7.31 23.60
C VAL A 258 3.84 7.82 23.12
N LEU A 259 3.92 8.22 21.85
CA LEU A 259 5.01 9.03 21.32
C LEU A 259 4.46 10.40 20.96
N LEU A 260 5.02 11.45 21.56
CA LEU A 260 4.76 12.83 21.20
C LEU A 260 5.95 13.37 20.41
N VAL A 261 5.71 13.73 19.16
CA VAL A 261 6.70 14.37 18.28
C VAL A 261 6.42 15.86 18.30
N ASP A 262 7.34 16.61 18.92
CA ASP A 262 7.17 18.03 19.15
C ASP A 262 7.45 18.87 17.89
N LYS A 263 6.42 19.60 17.45
CA LYS A 263 6.49 20.67 16.46
C LYS A 263 6.07 21.99 17.12
N PRO A 264 7.01 22.80 17.66
CA PRO A 264 6.68 24.07 18.31
C PRO A 264 5.87 24.98 17.40
N GLY A 265 4.82 25.60 17.94
CA GLY A 265 3.96 26.53 17.22
C GLY A 265 2.97 25.87 16.26
N ALA A 266 2.88 24.54 16.24
CA ALA A 266 1.90 23.85 15.40
C ALA A 266 0.46 24.24 15.79
N THR A 267 -0.34 24.61 14.78
CA THR A 267 -1.75 24.94 14.95
C THR A 267 -2.66 23.72 14.78
N GLN A 268 -2.10 22.60 14.32
CA GLN A 268 -2.77 21.32 14.17
C GLN A 268 -1.97 20.20 14.83
N THR A 269 -2.67 19.19 15.30
CA THR A 269 -2.11 17.92 15.76
C THR A 269 -2.52 16.83 14.78
N TYR A 270 -1.52 16.09 14.27
CA TYR A 270 -1.72 14.85 13.51
C TYR A 270 -1.54 13.68 14.47
N PHE A 271 -2.44 12.69 14.43
CA PHE A 271 -2.30 11.54 15.31
C PHE A 271 -2.62 10.23 14.62
N ALA A 272 -1.98 9.17 15.11
CA ALA A 272 -2.25 7.80 14.74
C ALA A 272 -2.36 6.93 15.99
N MET A 273 -3.26 5.97 15.96
CA MET A 273 -3.45 4.96 16.99
C MET A 273 -3.39 3.61 16.32
N ALA A 274 -2.48 2.76 16.71
CA ALA A 274 -2.18 1.53 15.98
C ALA A 274 -1.87 0.35 16.92
N ASN A 275 -1.97 -0.84 16.38
CA ASN A 275 -1.33 -2.05 16.89
C ASN A 275 -1.05 -2.99 15.71
N VAL A 276 -0.32 -4.09 15.97
CA VAL A 276 -0.12 -5.13 14.96
C VAL A 276 -1.47 -5.71 14.55
N GLY A 277 -1.75 -5.71 13.27
CA GLY A 277 -3.00 -6.14 12.66
C GLY A 277 -2.96 -7.58 12.13
N SER A 278 -3.28 -7.75 10.85
CA SER A 278 -3.24 -9.03 10.15
C SER A 278 -2.19 -9.03 9.02
N ARG A 279 -1.93 -10.20 8.47
CA ARG A 279 -1.07 -10.39 7.30
C ARG A 279 -1.90 -10.58 6.03
N HIS A 280 -1.26 -10.51 4.89
CA HIS A 280 -1.84 -10.93 3.61
C HIS A 280 -2.16 -12.44 3.65
N GLY A 281 -3.28 -12.83 3.03
CA GLY A 281 -3.78 -14.20 3.03
C GLY A 281 -4.31 -14.68 4.39
N ASP A 282 -4.68 -13.75 5.30
CA ASP A 282 -5.39 -14.11 6.52
C ASP A 282 -6.77 -14.70 6.16
N PRO A 283 -7.18 -15.86 6.71
CA PRO A 283 -8.49 -16.46 6.40
C PRO A 283 -9.69 -15.53 6.66
N ALA A 284 -9.54 -14.55 7.54
CA ALA A 284 -10.58 -13.56 7.85
C ALA A 284 -10.47 -12.28 7.00
N GLU A 285 -9.57 -12.20 6.04
CA GLU A 285 -9.25 -10.97 5.28
C GLU A 285 -10.49 -10.30 4.69
N ALA A 286 -11.36 -11.03 4.00
CA ALA A 286 -12.59 -10.47 3.43
C ALA A 286 -13.53 -9.89 4.50
N ALA A 287 -13.66 -10.56 5.65
CA ALA A 287 -14.47 -10.04 6.76
C ALA A 287 -13.81 -8.82 7.42
N GLN A 288 -12.47 -8.80 7.51
CA GLN A 288 -11.70 -7.65 7.98
C GLN A 288 -11.85 -6.43 7.05
N ASP A 289 -11.92 -6.65 5.73
CA ASP A 289 -12.16 -5.58 4.74
C ASP A 289 -13.54 -4.94 4.92
N LEU A 290 -14.56 -5.75 5.22
CA LEU A 290 -15.89 -5.23 5.55
C LEU A 290 -15.89 -4.39 6.83
N VAL A 291 -15.23 -4.88 7.88
CA VAL A 291 -15.06 -4.13 9.14
C VAL A 291 -14.30 -2.83 8.88
N GLN A 292 -13.17 -2.89 8.19
CA GLN A 292 -12.35 -1.73 7.87
C GLN A 292 -13.13 -0.69 7.05
N THR A 293 -13.88 -1.15 6.02
CA THR A 293 -14.72 -0.29 5.19
C THR A 293 -15.78 0.45 6.01
N ALA A 294 -16.47 -0.25 6.92
CA ALA A 294 -17.51 0.32 7.76
C ALA A 294 -16.93 1.23 8.86
N PHE A 295 -15.80 0.85 9.44
CA PHE A 295 -15.19 1.57 10.56
C PHE A 295 -14.48 2.85 10.14
N GLY A 296 -13.62 2.82 9.10
CA GLY A 296 -12.83 3.99 8.71
C GLY A 296 -12.37 4.01 7.25
N GLY A 297 -12.82 3.07 6.39
CA GLY A 297 -12.34 2.92 5.03
C GLY A 297 -13.10 3.73 3.97
N ARG A 298 -14.21 4.38 4.32
CA ARG A 298 -15.01 5.19 3.39
C ARG A 298 -15.48 6.50 4.02
N PHE A 299 -16.00 7.40 3.21
CA PHE A 299 -16.49 8.71 3.70
C PHE A 299 -17.59 8.57 4.74
N THR A 300 -18.52 7.65 4.55
CA THR A 300 -19.65 7.38 5.48
C THR A 300 -19.30 6.37 6.58
N SER A 301 -18.02 6.14 6.85
CA SER A 301 -17.55 5.26 7.93
C SER A 301 -17.87 5.81 9.31
N MET A 302 -17.81 4.94 10.34
CA MET A 302 -18.06 5.31 11.74
C MET A 302 -17.13 6.46 12.19
N LEU A 303 -15.81 6.32 11.96
CA LEU A 303 -14.83 7.34 12.35
C LEU A 303 -15.09 8.69 11.66
N ASN A 304 -15.29 8.69 10.37
CA ASN A 304 -15.49 9.94 9.65
C ASN A 304 -16.84 10.59 9.97
N THR A 305 -17.87 9.79 10.20
CA THR A 305 -19.19 10.28 10.63
C THR A 305 -19.10 10.97 11.99
N GLU A 306 -18.43 10.34 12.97
CA GLU A 306 -18.33 10.91 14.32
C GLU A 306 -17.40 12.11 14.37
N LEU A 307 -16.15 11.98 13.86
CA LEU A 307 -15.13 13.03 14.00
C LEU A 307 -15.29 14.19 13.03
N ARG A 308 -15.82 13.93 11.82
CA ARG A 308 -15.99 14.98 10.81
C ARG A 308 -17.42 15.50 10.74
N VAL A 309 -18.39 14.59 10.45
CA VAL A 309 -19.74 15.03 10.08
C VAL A 309 -20.50 15.55 11.29
N LYS A 310 -20.47 14.83 12.42
CA LYS A 310 -21.23 15.20 13.63
C LYS A 310 -20.52 16.20 14.52
N SER A 311 -19.20 16.05 14.72
CA SER A 311 -18.47 16.90 15.68
C SER A 311 -17.67 18.04 15.04
N GLY A 312 -17.38 17.99 13.73
CA GLY A 312 -16.58 19.01 13.06
C GLY A 312 -15.11 19.10 13.53
N LEU A 313 -14.61 18.08 14.24
CA LEU A 313 -13.27 18.09 14.83
C LEU A 313 -12.16 17.94 13.80
N THR A 314 -12.46 17.34 12.65
CA THR A 314 -11.47 17.07 11.59
C THR A 314 -12.06 17.17 10.20
N TYR A 315 -11.20 17.31 9.19
CA TYR A 315 -11.58 17.13 7.79
C TYR A 315 -11.56 15.67 7.32
N GLY A 316 -11.07 14.73 8.15
CA GLY A 316 -11.09 13.32 7.82
C GLY A 316 -10.48 12.45 8.92
N ALA A 317 -11.15 11.34 9.19
CA ALA A 317 -10.67 10.28 10.06
C ALA A 317 -10.81 8.96 9.30
N ARG A 318 -9.78 8.14 9.36
CA ARG A 318 -9.73 6.88 8.61
C ARG A 318 -9.10 5.75 9.42
N SER A 319 -9.42 4.53 9.04
CA SER A 319 -8.65 3.35 9.44
C SER A 319 -7.99 2.71 8.22
N ALA A 320 -6.94 1.96 8.46
CA ALA A 320 -6.25 1.16 7.45
C ALA A 320 -5.70 -0.12 8.10
N ILE A 321 -5.60 -1.17 7.32
CA ILE A 321 -4.91 -2.41 7.67
C ILE A 321 -3.79 -2.58 6.66
N ASP A 322 -2.54 -2.45 7.11
CA ASP A 322 -1.35 -2.75 6.30
C ASP A 322 -1.14 -4.27 6.33
N ARG A 323 -1.28 -4.92 5.18
CA ARG A 323 -1.05 -6.35 5.04
C ARG A 323 0.17 -6.57 4.16
N SER A 324 1.17 -7.15 4.76
CA SER A 324 2.39 -7.62 4.09
C SER A 324 2.49 -9.13 4.31
N ARG A 325 3.60 -9.74 3.93
CA ARG A 325 3.87 -11.16 4.19
C ARG A 325 3.75 -11.52 5.67
N LEU A 326 4.16 -10.62 6.55
CA LEU A 326 3.93 -10.68 8.00
C LEU A 326 2.84 -9.67 8.41
N PRO A 327 2.23 -9.81 9.60
CA PRO A 327 1.26 -8.86 10.09
C PRO A 327 1.83 -7.43 10.14
N GLY A 328 1.19 -6.53 9.42
CA GLY A 328 1.46 -5.10 9.45
C GLY A 328 0.60 -4.38 10.50
N ALA A 329 0.45 -3.07 10.38
CA ALA A 329 -0.30 -2.26 11.33
C ALA A 329 -1.79 -2.19 10.99
N SER A 330 -2.65 -2.32 12.01
CA SER A 330 -4.01 -1.78 11.98
C SER A 330 -3.98 -0.40 12.61
N THR A 331 -4.34 0.62 11.84
CA THR A 331 -4.15 2.02 12.20
C THR A 331 -5.45 2.80 12.11
N ILE A 332 -5.68 3.68 13.08
CA ILE A 332 -6.66 4.78 13.03
C ILE A 332 -5.85 6.06 12.93
N SER A 333 -6.15 6.93 11.97
CA SER A 333 -5.45 8.19 11.80
C SER A 333 -6.38 9.35 11.53
N SER A 334 -6.04 10.51 12.09
CA SER A 334 -6.76 11.76 11.88
C SER A 334 -5.86 12.96 12.19
N PHE A 335 -6.41 14.13 12.04
CA PHE A 335 -5.80 15.40 12.45
C PHE A 335 -6.87 16.38 12.90
N THR A 336 -6.46 17.35 13.71
CA THR A 336 -7.39 18.33 14.27
C THR A 336 -6.64 19.61 14.64
N LYS A 337 -7.36 20.67 14.99
CA LYS A 337 -6.73 21.86 15.60
C LYS A 337 -6.07 21.47 16.93
N THR A 338 -4.98 22.14 17.29
CA THR A 338 -4.25 21.86 18.52
C THR A 338 -5.16 21.88 19.75
N GLU A 339 -6.07 22.84 19.84
CA GLU A 339 -7.00 23.01 20.99
C GLU A 339 -8.02 21.86 21.10
N THR A 340 -8.30 21.17 20.00
CA THR A 340 -9.28 20.08 19.94
C THR A 340 -8.63 18.69 19.89
N THR A 341 -7.32 18.60 20.17
CA THR A 341 -6.57 17.33 20.15
C THR A 341 -7.19 16.31 21.09
N LYS A 342 -7.42 16.67 22.36
CA LYS A 342 -7.98 15.75 23.34
C LYS A 342 -9.39 15.28 22.96
N PRO A 343 -10.36 16.16 22.66
CA PRO A 343 -11.69 15.74 22.19
C PRO A 343 -11.65 14.82 20.96
N ALA A 344 -10.75 15.06 20.02
CA ALA A 344 -10.64 14.25 18.81
C ALA A 344 -10.11 12.83 19.11
N ILE A 345 -9.06 12.69 19.92
CA ILE A 345 -8.51 11.41 20.34
C ILE A 345 -9.54 10.64 21.18
N ASP A 346 -10.17 11.30 22.16
CA ASP A 346 -11.20 10.68 23.01
C ASP A 346 -12.37 10.14 22.17
N LEU A 347 -12.85 10.92 21.19
CA LEU A 347 -13.94 10.49 20.32
C LEU A 347 -13.52 9.34 19.38
N ALA A 348 -12.29 9.34 18.90
CA ALA A 348 -11.76 8.24 18.10
C ALA A 348 -11.67 6.95 18.92
N ILE A 349 -11.20 7.03 20.16
CA ILE A 349 -11.17 5.89 21.12
C ILE A 349 -12.59 5.42 21.42
N ALA A 350 -13.51 6.32 21.74
CA ALA A 350 -14.91 5.96 22.02
C ALA A 350 -15.58 5.32 20.79
N THR A 351 -15.22 5.74 19.57
CA THR A 351 -15.74 5.11 18.34
C THR A 351 -15.18 3.71 18.14
N LEU A 352 -13.90 3.48 18.47
CA LEU A 352 -13.29 2.15 18.50
C LEU A 352 -13.95 1.24 19.54
N ASP A 353 -14.16 1.74 20.75
CA ASP A 353 -14.84 1.00 21.82
C ASP A 353 -16.27 0.61 21.41
N ARG A 354 -16.98 1.51 20.71
CA ARG A 354 -18.31 1.23 20.17
C ARG A 354 -18.25 0.15 19.08
N LEU A 355 -17.27 0.15 18.19
CA LEU A 355 -17.08 -0.94 17.23
C LEU A 355 -16.96 -2.29 17.94
N HIS A 356 -16.17 -2.37 19.02
CA HIS A 356 -15.98 -3.61 19.75
C HIS A 356 -17.22 -4.00 20.58
N LYS A 357 -17.89 -3.06 21.24
CA LYS A 357 -19.04 -3.30 22.08
C LYS A 357 -20.31 -3.63 21.31
N ASP A 358 -20.67 -2.74 20.38
CA ASP A 358 -21.98 -2.78 19.70
C ASP A 358 -21.89 -3.53 18.36
N GLY A 359 -20.70 -3.58 17.74
CA GLY A 359 -20.48 -4.19 16.43
C GLY A 359 -21.01 -3.33 15.28
N LEU A 360 -21.37 -4.01 14.20
CA LEU A 360 -21.96 -3.44 12.99
C LEU A 360 -23.36 -4.00 12.80
N ASP A 361 -24.34 -3.14 12.58
CA ASP A 361 -25.71 -3.57 12.25
C ASP A 361 -25.80 -4.12 10.81
N ALA A 362 -26.90 -4.83 10.51
CA ALA A 362 -27.11 -5.48 9.22
C ALA A 362 -27.08 -4.47 8.06
N THR A 363 -27.66 -3.29 8.24
CA THR A 363 -27.68 -2.22 7.21
C THR A 363 -26.27 -1.74 6.88
N THR A 364 -25.45 -1.55 7.89
CA THR A 364 -24.03 -1.14 7.74
C THR A 364 -23.22 -2.22 7.05
N ILE A 365 -23.41 -3.49 7.42
CA ILE A 365 -22.76 -4.65 6.79
C ILE A 365 -23.14 -4.74 5.32
N ASP A 366 -24.43 -4.70 4.98
CA ASP A 366 -24.91 -4.76 3.60
C ASP A 366 -24.40 -3.59 2.77
N SER A 367 -24.35 -2.40 3.36
CA SER A 367 -23.77 -1.22 2.72
C SER A 367 -22.25 -1.39 2.48
N ALA A 368 -21.50 -1.99 3.41
CA ALA A 368 -20.08 -2.27 3.23
C ALA A 368 -19.84 -3.30 2.13
N LYS A 369 -20.64 -4.39 2.08
CA LYS A 369 -20.57 -5.40 1.01
C LYS A 369 -20.76 -4.76 -0.37
N ARG A 370 -21.80 -3.95 -0.53
CA ARG A 370 -22.05 -3.25 -1.81
C ARG A 370 -20.94 -2.29 -2.18
N TYR A 371 -20.37 -1.59 -1.20
CA TYR A 371 -19.27 -0.67 -1.43
C TYR A 371 -18.01 -1.41 -1.90
N VAL A 372 -17.60 -2.48 -1.20
CA VAL A 372 -16.44 -3.30 -1.58
C VAL A 372 -16.65 -3.90 -2.97
N ALA A 373 -17.81 -4.48 -3.24
CA ALA A 373 -18.13 -5.05 -4.54
C ALA A 373 -18.06 -4.00 -5.67
N GLY A 374 -18.60 -2.80 -5.41
CA GLY A 374 -18.57 -1.70 -6.38
C GLY A 374 -17.17 -1.14 -6.67
N GLN A 375 -16.22 -1.29 -5.72
CA GLN A 375 -14.83 -0.85 -5.91
C GLN A 375 -13.94 -1.94 -6.54
N TYR A 376 -14.34 -3.21 -6.45
CA TYR A 376 -13.53 -4.33 -6.92
C TYR A 376 -13.43 -4.39 -8.46
N ALA A 377 -14.54 -4.25 -9.15
CA ALA A 377 -14.57 -4.29 -10.62
C ALA A 377 -13.61 -3.27 -11.27
N PRO A 378 -13.66 -1.97 -10.90
CA PRO A 378 -12.73 -0.97 -11.42
C PRO A 378 -11.25 -1.26 -11.12
N SER A 379 -10.96 -2.05 -10.07
CA SER A 379 -9.56 -2.41 -9.73
C SER A 379 -8.94 -3.45 -10.67
N LEU A 380 -9.75 -4.12 -11.50
CA LEU A 380 -9.34 -5.16 -12.46
C LEU A 380 -9.68 -4.79 -13.90
N GLU A 381 -9.77 -3.50 -14.23
CA GLU A 381 -10.24 -3.03 -15.54
C GLU A 381 -9.10 -2.79 -16.51
N THR A 382 -8.06 -2.05 -16.12
CA THR A 382 -7.00 -1.60 -17.01
C THR A 382 -5.81 -2.56 -17.05
N ALA A 383 -5.07 -2.53 -18.16
CA ALA A 383 -3.86 -3.34 -18.31
C ALA A 383 -2.83 -3.13 -17.18
N PRO A 384 -2.52 -1.89 -16.71
CA PRO A 384 -1.64 -1.69 -15.55
C PRO A 384 -2.16 -2.34 -14.28
N GLN A 385 -3.47 -2.24 -13.97
CA GLN A 385 -4.07 -2.84 -12.78
C GLN A 385 -4.01 -4.36 -12.82
N LEU A 386 -4.31 -4.96 -13.98
CA LEU A 386 -4.23 -6.40 -14.17
C LEU A 386 -2.79 -6.91 -14.06
N ALA A 387 -1.82 -6.21 -14.65
CA ALA A 387 -0.41 -6.56 -14.51
C ALA A 387 0.05 -6.47 -13.04
N ALA A 388 -0.36 -5.43 -12.31
CA ALA A 388 -0.06 -5.29 -10.88
C ALA A 388 -0.69 -6.43 -10.06
N GLN A 389 -1.96 -6.75 -10.30
CA GLN A 389 -2.65 -7.86 -9.63
C GLN A 389 -1.95 -9.21 -9.83
N LEU A 390 -1.47 -9.49 -11.04
CA LEU A 390 -0.73 -10.72 -11.33
C LEU A 390 0.62 -10.77 -10.60
N VAL A 391 1.32 -9.64 -10.50
CA VAL A 391 2.58 -9.56 -9.76
C VAL A 391 2.33 -9.77 -8.27
N ASP A 392 1.36 -9.06 -7.68
CA ASP A 392 1.03 -9.16 -6.26
C ASP A 392 0.63 -10.60 -5.89
N MET A 393 -0.28 -11.21 -6.68
CA MET A 393 -0.69 -12.59 -6.51
C MET A 393 0.53 -13.54 -6.50
N THR A 394 1.47 -13.36 -7.43
CA THR A 394 2.66 -14.21 -7.53
C THR A 394 3.65 -13.96 -6.39
N VAL A 395 3.85 -12.71 -6.00
CA VAL A 395 4.77 -12.33 -4.90
C VAL A 395 4.26 -12.86 -3.57
N PHE A 396 2.95 -12.80 -3.31
CA PHE A 396 2.35 -13.29 -2.08
C PHE A 396 2.05 -14.78 -2.09
N GLY A 397 2.01 -15.41 -3.27
CA GLY A 397 1.73 -16.84 -3.44
C GLY A 397 0.25 -17.16 -3.45
N ASP A 398 -0.59 -16.21 -3.81
CA ASP A 398 -2.01 -16.43 -3.98
C ASP A 398 -2.30 -17.25 -5.24
N SER A 399 -3.38 -18.01 -5.19
CA SER A 399 -3.91 -18.64 -6.38
C SER A 399 -4.95 -17.75 -7.08
N ARG A 400 -5.22 -18.03 -8.35
CA ARG A 400 -6.25 -17.34 -9.13
C ARG A 400 -7.63 -17.37 -8.44
N GLU A 401 -7.94 -18.49 -7.78
CA GLU A 401 -9.22 -18.70 -7.10
C GLU A 401 -9.44 -17.70 -5.96
N VAL A 402 -8.38 -17.18 -5.34
CA VAL A 402 -8.48 -16.12 -4.31
C VAL A 402 -9.06 -14.86 -4.94
N ILE A 403 -8.54 -14.46 -6.10
CA ILE A 403 -8.97 -13.26 -6.81
C ILE A 403 -10.37 -13.45 -7.41
N ASP A 404 -10.57 -14.55 -8.14
CA ASP A 404 -11.86 -14.87 -8.79
C ASP A 404 -12.98 -15.11 -7.77
N GLY A 405 -12.65 -15.62 -6.58
CA GLY A 405 -13.59 -15.91 -5.50
C GLY A 405 -13.84 -14.76 -4.52
N TYR A 406 -13.09 -13.66 -4.61
CA TYR A 406 -13.12 -12.60 -3.60
C TYR A 406 -14.52 -12.02 -3.37
N LEU A 407 -15.24 -11.65 -4.44
CA LEU A 407 -16.61 -11.12 -4.32
C LEU A 407 -17.59 -12.13 -3.73
N GLY A 408 -17.42 -13.41 -4.07
CA GLY A 408 -18.19 -14.51 -3.46
C GLY A 408 -17.95 -14.58 -1.96
N THR A 409 -16.70 -14.48 -1.54
CA THR A 409 -16.30 -14.47 -0.10
C THR A 409 -16.86 -13.24 0.62
N ILE A 410 -16.78 -12.05 0.04
CA ILE A 410 -17.38 -10.82 0.58
C ILE A 410 -18.91 -10.98 0.73
N SER A 411 -19.58 -11.49 -0.29
CA SER A 411 -21.04 -11.69 -0.25
C SER A 411 -21.46 -12.72 0.81
N ALA A 412 -20.74 -13.83 0.90
CA ALA A 412 -21.02 -14.93 1.82
C ALA A 412 -20.61 -14.65 3.27
N ALA A 413 -19.84 -13.59 3.54
CA ALA A 413 -19.37 -13.27 4.89
C ALA A 413 -20.55 -13.13 5.86
N THR A 414 -20.57 -13.98 6.88
CA THR A 414 -21.64 -14.05 7.89
C THR A 414 -21.47 -12.98 8.96
N PRO A 415 -22.56 -12.58 9.64
CA PRO A 415 -22.46 -11.68 10.79
C PRO A 415 -21.49 -12.15 11.89
N ALA A 416 -21.40 -13.46 12.11
CA ALA A 416 -20.47 -14.04 13.09
C ALA A 416 -19.00 -13.87 12.67
N GLN A 417 -18.68 -14.10 11.39
CA GLN A 417 -17.32 -13.87 10.86
C GLN A 417 -16.94 -12.39 10.94
N ILE A 418 -17.86 -11.49 10.57
CA ILE A 418 -17.64 -10.05 10.65
C ILE A 418 -17.47 -9.60 12.09
N ALA A 419 -18.26 -10.16 13.01
CA ALA A 419 -18.12 -9.88 14.45
C ALA A 419 -16.73 -10.32 14.98
N ALA A 420 -16.25 -11.48 14.59
CA ALA A 420 -14.91 -11.96 14.95
C ALA A 420 -13.80 -11.11 14.30
N ALA A 421 -13.98 -10.70 13.06
CA ALA A 421 -13.00 -9.92 12.30
C ALA A 421 -12.73 -8.52 12.87
N ARG A 422 -13.62 -7.99 13.74
CA ARG A 422 -13.38 -6.72 14.48
C ARG A 422 -12.09 -6.75 15.29
N ALA A 423 -11.66 -7.93 15.72
CA ALA A 423 -10.40 -8.12 16.43
C ALA A 423 -9.15 -7.74 15.63
N VAL A 424 -9.24 -7.44 14.33
CA VAL A 424 -8.13 -6.88 13.54
C VAL A 424 -7.72 -5.50 14.08
N PHE A 425 -8.68 -4.71 14.56
CA PHE A 425 -8.40 -3.51 15.33
C PHE A 425 -8.19 -3.86 16.82
N PRO A 426 -7.20 -3.24 17.47
CA PRO A 426 -6.90 -3.53 18.88
C PRO A 426 -8.00 -3.03 19.82
N ASP A 427 -8.07 -3.60 21.02
CA ASP A 427 -8.78 -2.98 22.14
C ASP A 427 -8.16 -1.61 22.46
N SER A 428 -8.96 -0.67 22.90
CA SER A 428 -8.50 0.68 23.21
C SER A 428 -7.46 0.74 24.35
N LYS A 429 -7.40 -0.29 25.18
CA LYS A 429 -6.38 -0.43 26.26
C LYS A 429 -4.98 -0.78 25.71
N ASP A 430 -4.88 -1.26 24.49
CA ASP A 430 -3.64 -1.78 23.87
C ASP A 430 -3.16 -0.93 22.70
N LEU A 431 -3.45 0.37 22.69
CA LEU A 431 -3.11 1.30 21.61
C LEU A 431 -1.69 1.85 21.75
N VAL A 432 -0.93 1.77 20.67
CA VAL A 432 0.28 2.56 20.43
C VAL A 432 -0.16 3.87 19.78
N ILE A 433 0.01 4.98 20.49
CA ILE A 433 -0.49 6.30 20.09
C ILE A 433 0.70 7.16 19.71
N VAL A 434 0.63 7.81 18.54
CA VAL A 434 1.62 8.79 18.09
C VAL A 434 0.90 10.09 17.76
N ALA A 435 1.45 11.21 18.22
CA ALA A 435 0.97 12.53 17.88
C ALA A 435 2.13 13.43 17.44
N ILE A 436 1.92 14.20 16.37
CA ILE A 436 2.81 15.28 15.94
C ILE A 436 2.07 16.60 16.18
N GLY A 437 2.59 17.46 17.05
CA GLY A 437 1.94 18.72 17.41
C GLY A 437 2.79 19.57 18.36
N ASP A 438 2.26 20.68 18.82
CA ASP A 438 2.92 21.58 19.79
C ASP A 438 2.89 20.96 21.18
N ALA A 439 4.02 20.35 21.59
CA ALA A 439 4.13 19.67 22.88
C ALA A 439 3.86 20.61 24.06
N SER A 440 4.14 21.90 23.94
CA SER A 440 3.86 22.86 25.01
C SER A 440 2.37 22.96 25.35
N LYS A 441 1.50 22.64 24.38
CA LYS A 441 0.04 22.73 24.51
C LYS A 441 -0.64 21.39 24.77
N ILE A 442 -0.09 20.27 24.25
CA ILE A 442 -0.80 18.98 24.27
C ILE A 442 -0.16 17.93 25.17
N ARG A 443 1.07 18.14 25.69
CA ARG A 443 1.82 17.17 26.50
C ARG A 443 0.99 16.59 27.66
N ASP A 444 0.36 17.45 28.43
CA ASP A 444 -0.38 16.98 29.62
C ASP A 444 -1.61 16.16 29.25
N TRP A 445 -2.24 16.46 28.14
CA TRP A 445 -3.32 15.64 27.62
C TRP A 445 -2.81 14.28 27.14
N MET A 446 -1.66 14.26 26.47
CA MET A 446 -1.08 13.03 25.93
C MET A 446 -0.64 12.06 27.05
N LYS A 447 -0.16 12.57 28.19
CA LYS A 447 0.18 11.75 29.37
C LYS A 447 -1.02 10.93 29.90
N ALA A 448 -2.25 11.42 29.72
CA ALA A 448 -3.43 10.73 30.16
C ALA A 448 -3.73 9.43 29.38
N TYR A 449 -3.12 9.26 28.21
CA TYR A 449 -3.32 8.06 27.37
C TYR A 449 -2.33 6.93 27.65
N GLY A 450 -1.25 7.16 28.39
CA GLY A 450 -0.28 6.13 28.77
C GLY A 450 1.13 6.68 28.98
N PRO A 451 2.12 5.83 29.22
CA PRO A 451 3.52 6.23 29.33
C PRO A 451 3.95 7.02 28.08
N LEU A 452 4.42 8.25 28.34
CA LEU A 452 4.76 9.21 27.30
C LEU A 452 6.27 9.21 27.03
N THR A 453 6.64 9.03 25.77
CA THR A 453 7.99 9.32 25.24
C THR A 453 7.88 10.54 24.33
N GLU A 454 8.87 11.42 24.38
CA GLU A 454 8.93 12.62 23.54
C GLU A 454 10.16 12.60 22.65
N MET A 455 10.01 13.15 21.45
CA MET A 455 11.10 13.49 20.54
C MET A 455 10.77 14.78 19.80
N LYS A 456 11.77 15.42 19.19
CA LYS A 456 11.56 16.60 18.35
C LYS A 456 11.28 16.17 16.92
N LEU A 457 10.41 16.89 16.21
CA LEU A 457 10.19 16.67 14.79
C LEU A 457 11.48 16.88 13.97
N THR A 458 12.39 17.72 14.47
CA THR A 458 13.71 17.99 13.86
C THR A 458 14.73 16.88 14.09
N ASP A 459 14.46 15.90 14.97
CA ASP A 459 15.33 14.74 15.14
C ASP A 459 15.47 14.00 13.80
N PRO A 460 16.69 13.56 13.44
CA PRO A 460 16.92 13.01 12.09
C PRO A 460 16.34 11.60 11.89
N ARG A 461 15.82 10.96 12.94
CA ARG A 461 15.20 9.62 12.92
C ARG A 461 13.71 9.70 13.18
N PHE A 462 12.99 8.66 12.78
CA PHE A 462 11.54 8.55 12.97
C PHE A 462 11.11 7.76 14.22
N SER A 463 12.05 7.36 15.06
CA SER A 463 11.78 6.73 16.35
C SER A 463 12.83 7.15 17.37
N PRO A 464 12.47 7.24 18.65
CA PRO A 464 13.46 7.38 19.74
C PRO A 464 14.38 6.17 19.75
N ASN A 465 15.63 6.37 20.21
CA ASN A 465 16.63 5.30 20.38
C ASN A 465 16.17 4.27 21.42
#